data_1ba467d20792b535fec5cb6a7cbe442e
#
_entry.id   1ba467d20792b535fec5cb6a7cbe442e
#
_cell.length_a   1.000
_cell.length_b   1.000
_cell.length_c   1.000
_cell.angle_alpha   90.00
_cell.angle_beta   90.00
_cell.angle_gamma   90.00
#
_symmetry.space_group_name_H-M   'P 1'
#
loop_
_entity.id
_entity.type
_entity.pdbx_description
1 polymer ?
#
loop_
_entity_poly.entity_id
_entity_poly.type
_entity_poly.pdbx_seq_one_letter_code
_entity_poly.pdbx_strand_id
1 'polypeptide(L)'
;MSEPSQPASTPEKARRVLVVGIDGVRHDVLLALPTPHIDAVAAAGFLAAVEVADGTPTMSGPCWATITTGVTVDKHAVWSNDFSGNRLRVFPDFATRLARQDGRRTYVAAGWDPLVTVANGGPLFAHPSRLSYSAPAADTPQAWEDCDEQITEDAVRVLGTDDPEASFVYLGAPDETAHFLGCGAEYERSVVRADERLGRILAAVRHRAGYDDETWTVIVVTDHGHVRAGGHGGRSGAERTAWVACSGPDVTAGRTPDRVRHEDVAAHVYAALGRTADRHWTLDGRPFTAAPRAVLFDMDGTLVDTESLWWQTVAALAQELGHELGDADLPAVLGRSVHDTAAHLHDVTGTGREPAGLAAELDRRFLAAVQERTVARPGAVELLDLLEREGVPVGLVSASPRSVMDAVLKTLGAYRFQVTVAEGETPATKPAPDPYLAAAGSLGVPPAACVAVEDTPVGVASAEAAGCVVLAVPSLAPIPAAPGRTVRGSLEGIDLDWLRTLVAAGNASGPLRQGG
;
A
#
# COMPACT_ATOMS: atom_id res chain seq x y z
N MET A 1 24.76 -29.74 26.71
CA MET A 1 23.56 -29.61 25.91
C MET A 1 23.70 -28.29 25.15
N SER A 2 23.98 -28.38 23.85
CA SER A 2 24.20 -27.21 23.00
C SER A 2 22.83 -26.65 22.61
N GLU A 3 22.62 -25.34 22.84
CA GLU A 3 21.43 -24.63 22.38
C GLU A 3 21.29 -24.74 20.86
N PRO A 4 20.08 -24.95 20.32
CA PRO A 4 19.87 -24.92 18.89
C PRO A 4 20.04 -23.49 18.38
N SER A 5 21.00 -23.30 17.46
CA SER A 5 21.22 -22.04 16.73
C SER A 5 19.92 -21.66 16.01
N GLN A 6 19.41 -20.45 16.29
CA GLN A 6 18.33 -19.85 15.51
C GLN A 6 18.72 -19.81 14.03
N PRO A 7 17.81 -20.14 13.09
CA PRO A 7 18.07 -19.97 11.67
C PRO A 7 18.29 -18.47 11.39
N ALA A 8 19.38 -18.15 10.75
CA ALA A 8 19.70 -16.79 10.31
C ALA A 8 18.55 -16.30 9.39
N SER A 9 17.95 -15.17 9.73
CA SER A 9 16.98 -14.50 8.86
C SER A 9 17.67 -14.15 7.54
N THR A 10 17.07 -14.52 6.41
CA THR A 10 17.55 -14.10 5.09
C THR A 10 17.60 -12.56 5.10
N PRO A 11 18.73 -11.94 4.74
CA PRO A 11 18.83 -10.48 4.74
C PRO A 11 17.78 -9.90 3.78
N GLU A 12 17.08 -8.86 4.21
CA GLU A 12 16.12 -8.15 3.37
C GLU A 12 16.86 -7.49 2.20
N LYS A 13 16.38 -7.71 0.97
CA LYS A 13 16.99 -7.14 -0.23
C LYS A 13 16.92 -5.62 -0.23
N ALA A 14 17.96 -4.97 -0.73
CA ALA A 14 17.99 -3.51 -0.83
C ALA A 14 16.91 -3.00 -1.80
N ARG A 15 16.04 -2.12 -1.35
CA ARG A 15 14.95 -1.54 -2.16
C ARG A 15 15.45 -0.36 -2.97
N ARG A 16 15.11 -0.32 -4.26
CA ARG A 16 15.51 0.72 -5.19
C ARG A 16 14.37 1.14 -6.10
N VAL A 17 14.36 2.40 -6.49
CA VAL A 17 13.33 2.96 -7.38
C VAL A 17 13.99 3.73 -8.53
N LEU A 18 13.53 3.45 -9.75
CA LEU A 18 13.86 4.21 -10.95
C LEU A 18 12.58 4.79 -11.53
N VAL A 19 12.52 6.11 -11.63
CA VAL A 19 11.47 6.84 -12.37
C VAL A 19 12.08 7.36 -13.66
N VAL A 20 11.50 6.98 -14.81
CA VAL A 20 11.86 7.53 -16.12
C VAL A 20 10.69 8.36 -16.62
N GLY A 21 10.91 9.66 -16.73
CA GLY A 21 9.98 10.61 -17.32
C GLY A 21 10.23 10.75 -18.82
N ILE A 22 9.22 10.53 -19.65
CA ILE A 22 9.28 10.75 -21.10
C ILE A 22 8.26 11.83 -21.42
N ASP A 23 8.72 13.03 -21.74
CA ASP A 23 7.88 14.20 -21.91
C ASP A 23 7.00 14.14 -23.15
N GLY A 24 5.76 14.60 -23.01
CA GLY A 24 4.84 14.85 -24.11
C GLY A 24 4.39 13.64 -24.92
N VAL A 25 4.44 12.41 -24.35
CA VAL A 25 4.07 11.20 -25.11
C VAL A 25 2.57 10.94 -25.06
N ARG A 26 1.89 11.12 -26.21
CA ARG A 26 0.47 10.81 -26.35
C ARG A 26 0.18 9.35 -26.07
N HIS A 27 -0.81 9.08 -25.24
CA HIS A 27 -1.23 7.73 -24.88
C HIS A 27 -1.70 6.90 -26.08
N ASP A 28 -2.50 7.48 -26.99
CA ASP A 28 -2.99 6.78 -28.20
C ASP A 28 -1.87 6.44 -29.19
N VAL A 29 -0.82 7.26 -29.26
CA VAL A 29 0.38 6.99 -30.07
C VAL A 29 1.21 5.89 -29.42
N LEU A 30 1.46 5.95 -28.12
CA LEU A 30 2.17 4.90 -27.39
C LEU A 30 1.57 3.51 -27.65
N LEU A 31 0.24 3.39 -27.56
CA LEU A 31 -0.45 2.11 -27.76
C LEU A 31 -0.35 1.57 -29.19
N ALA A 32 -0.02 2.41 -30.16
CA ALA A 32 0.10 2.04 -31.58
C ALA A 32 1.54 1.71 -32.02
N LEU A 33 2.54 2.04 -31.18
CA LEU A 33 3.96 1.90 -31.51
C LEU A 33 4.58 0.65 -30.89
N PRO A 34 5.63 0.08 -31.51
CA PRO A 34 6.44 -0.96 -30.88
C PRO A 34 7.35 -0.35 -29.81
N THR A 35 6.95 -0.47 -28.55
CA THR A 35 7.70 0.01 -27.39
C THR A 35 8.00 -1.14 -26.42
N PRO A 36 8.86 -2.12 -26.83
CA PRO A 36 9.02 -3.37 -26.12
C PRO A 36 9.54 -3.22 -24.69
N HIS A 37 10.23 -2.14 -24.35
CA HIS A 37 10.76 -1.93 -23.02
C HIS A 37 9.70 -1.35 -22.07
N ILE A 38 8.86 -0.41 -22.53
CA ILE A 38 7.68 0.06 -21.79
C ILE A 38 6.67 -1.09 -21.65
N ASP A 39 6.46 -1.87 -22.71
CA ASP A 39 5.57 -3.04 -22.70
C ASP A 39 6.04 -4.09 -21.68
N ALA A 40 7.36 -4.30 -21.56
CA ALA A 40 7.92 -5.21 -20.57
C ALA A 40 7.68 -4.73 -19.12
N VAL A 41 7.78 -3.42 -18.85
CA VAL A 41 7.42 -2.84 -17.56
C VAL A 41 5.92 -3.02 -17.29
N ALA A 42 5.08 -2.74 -18.28
CA ALA A 42 3.63 -2.91 -18.19
C ALA A 42 3.23 -4.38 -17.92
N ALA A 43 3.84 -5.33 -18.62
CA ALA A 43 3.59 -6.76 -18.44
C ALA A 43 4.02 -7.29 -17.07
N ALA A 44 5.10 -6.74 -16.51
CA ALA A 44 5.57 -7.08 -15.16
C ALA A 44 4.78 -6.35 -14.04
N GLY A 45 3.88 -5.45 -14.40
CA GLY A 45 3.03 -4.70 -13.49
C GLY A 45 1.76 -4.19 -14.18
N PHE A 46 1.71 -2.89 -14.51
CA PHE A 46 0.56 -2.30 -15.23
C PHE A 46 0.99 -1.16 -16.15
N LEU A 47 0.13 -0.83 -17.12
CA LEU A 47 0.07 0.44 -17.85
C LEU A 47 -1.32 1.03 -17.64
N ALA A 48 -1.38 2.27 -17.18
CA ALA A 48 -2.62 2.99 -16.94
C ALA A 48 -2.64 4.33 -17.68
N ALA A 49 -3.76 4.65 -18.30
CA ALA A 49 -4.05 6.03 -18.69
C ALA A 49 -4.25 6.89 -17.44
N VAL A 50 -3.72 8.09 -17.47
CA VAL A 50 -3.82 9.07 -16.38
C VAL A 50 -4.45 10.34 -16.94
N GLU A 51 -5.50 10.82 -16.31
CA GLU A 51 -6.06 12.12 -16.66
C GLU A 51 -5.35 13.21 -15.84
N VAL A 52 -4.74 14.18 -16.52
CA VAL A 52 -4.21 15.38 -15.86
C VAL A 52 -5.34 16.06 -15.10
N ALA A 53 -5.15 16.28 -13.79
CA ALA A 53 -6.20 16.75 -12.89
C ALA A 53 -6.85 18.07 -13.37
N ASP A 54 -8.16 18.21 -13.14
CA ASP A 54 -8.87 19.44 -13.42
C ASP A 54 -8.22 20.63 -12.73
N GLY A 55 -8.02 21.73 -13.47
CA GLY A 55 -7.32 22.90 -12.97
C GLY A 55 -5.81 22.87 -13.15
N THR A 56 -5.17 21.72 -13.40
CA THR A 56 -3.75 21.64 -13.73
C THR A 56 -3.57 21.93 -15.23
N PRO A 57 -2.75 22.92 -15.61
CA PRO A 57 -2.37 23.12 -17.01
C PRO A 57 -1.62 21.90 -17.56
N THR A 58 -1.95 21.47 -18.77
CA THR A 58 -1.21 20.40 -19.47
C THR A 58 0.11 20.94 -20.02
N MET A 59 1.02 21.25 -19.12
CA MET A 59 2.35 21.82 -19.36
C MET A 59 3.38 21.08 -18.53
N SER A 60 4.60 20.97 -19.01
CA SER A 60 5.68 20.23 -18.35
C SER A 60 5.93 20.69 -16.91
N GLY A 61 6.00 21.98 -16.65
CA GLY A 61 6.24 22.55 -15.30
C GLY A 61 5.21 22.06 -14.27
N PRO A 62 3.91 22.37 -14.42
CA PRO A 62 2.85 21.91 -13.50
C PRO A 62 2.79 20.40 -13.36
N CYS A 63 2.87 19.65 -14.46
CA CYS A 63 2.73 18.21 -14.45
C CYS A 63 3.94 17.52 -13.79
N TRP A 64 5.18 17.90 -14.16
CA TRP A 64 6.38 17.34 -13.51
C TRP A 64 6.46 17.72 -12.02
N ALA A 65 6.03 18.94 -11.64
CA ALA A 65 5.95 19.30 -10.24
C ALA A 65 4.95 18.42 -9.49
N THR A 66 3.78 18.13 -10.07
CA THR A 66 2.78 17.23 -9.47
C THR A 66 3.33 15.80 -9.33
N ILE A 67 3.94 15.24 -10.40
CA ILE A 67 4.52 13.89 -10.44
C ILE A 67 5.58 13.72 -9.35
N THR A 68 6.46 14.69 -9.20
CA THR A 68 7.66 14.55 -8.36
C THR A 68 7.46 14.96 -6.91
N THR A 69 6.52 15.87 -6.64
CA THR A 69 6.21 16.32 -5.26
C THR A 69 5.13 15.49 -4.59
N GLY A 70 4.24 14.84 -5.37
CA GLY A 70 3.09 14.08 -4.87
C GLY A 70 1.95 14.96 -4.36
N VAL A 71 1.93 16.25 -4.73
CA VAL A 71 0.85 17.17 -4.37
C VAL A 71 0.31 17.91 -5.61
N THR A 72 -0.92 18.41 -5.52
CA THR A 72 -1.59 19.13 -6.60
C THR A 72 -1.01 20.52 -6.85
N VAL A 73 -1.32 21.08 -8.01
CA VAL A 73 -0.87 22.43 -8.44
C VAL A 73 -1.20 23.52 -7.42
N ASP A 74 -2.33 23.44 -6.72
CA ASP A 74 -2.72 24.38 -5.68
C ASP A 74 -1.75 24.42 -4.49
N LYS A 75 -1.08 23.31 -4.22
CA LYS A 75 -0.09 23.19 -3.14
C LYS A 75 1.29 23.62 -3.58
N HIS A 76 1.84 23.06 -4.68
CA HIS A 76 3.20 23.39 -5.12
C HIS A 76 3.28 24.72 -5.88
N ALA A 77 2.17 25.26 -6.37
CA ALA A 77 2.03 26.56 -7.01
C ALA A 77 2.94 26.77 -8.25
N VAL A 78 3.25 25.71 -8.98
CA VAL A 78 3.87 25.77 -10.31
C VAL A 78 2.75 25.72 -11.33
N TRP A 79 2.45 26.86 -11.98
CA TRP A 79 1.28 27.01 -12.87
C TRP A 79 1.65 27.05 -14.35
N SER A 80 2.94 27.13 -14.66
CA SER A 80 3.47 27.16 -16.02
C SER A 80 4.91 26.68 -16.04
N ASN A 81 5.58 26.78 -17.17
CA ASN A 81 7.02 26.51 -17.31
C ASN A 81 7.90 27.62 -16.71
N ASP A 82 7.30 28.72 -16.23
CA ASP A 82 7.92 29.65 -15.29
C ASP A 82 7.55 29.27 -13.86
N PHE A 83 8.54 28.82 -13.11
CA PHE A 83 8.41 28.36 -11.72
C PHE A 83 8.44 29.53 -10.70
N SER A 84 8.46 30.77 -11.15
CA SER A 84 8.42 31.92 -10.26
C SER A 84 7.21 31.88 -9.32
N GLY A 85 7.43 32.12 -8.03
CA GLY A 85 6.36 32.08 -7.03
C GLY A 85 5.95 30.67 -6.54
N ASN A 86 6.67 29.62 -6.96
CA ASN A 86 6.43 28.25 -6.52
C ASN A 86 6.54 28.07 -4.99
N ARG A 87 6.02 26.95 -4.49
CA ARG A 87 6.09 26.53 -3.10
C ARG A 87 6.89 25.23 -2.90
N LEU A 88 7.83 24.92 -3.81
CA LEU A 88 8.64 23.71 -3.79
C LEU A 88 9.52 23.55 -2.53
N ARG A 89 9.84 24.68 -1.85
CA ARG A 89 10.52 24.62 -0.53
C ARG A 89 9.64 24.01 0.56
N VAL A 90 8.31 24.14 0.45
CA VAL A 90 7.32 23.56 1.36
C VAL A 90 6.95 22.14 0.90
N PHE A 91 6.82 21.96 -0.40
CA PHE A 91 6.47 20.69 -1.04
C PHE A 91 7.62 20.25 -1.96
N PRO A 92 8.75 19.78 -1.40
CA PRO A 92 9.89 19.36 -2.21
C PRO A 92 9.59 18.07 -2.97
N ASP A 93 10.30 17.92 -4.08
CA ASP A 93 10.34 16.68 -4.85
C ASP A 93 10.84 15.48 -4.00
N PHE A 94 10.55 14.26 -4.47
CA PHE A 94 10.89 13.05 -3.72
C PHE A 94 12.41 12.86 -3.56
N ALA A 95 13.23 13.22 -4.55
CA ALA A 95 14.68 13.02 -4.48
C ALA A 95 15.32 13.97 -3.44
N THR A 96 14.92 15.25 -3.46
CA THR A 96 15.33 16.22 -2.45
C THR A 96 14.89 15.81 -1.05
N ARG A 97 13.64 15.34 -0.90
CA ARG A 97 13.09 14.93 0.39
C ARG A 97 13.84 13.73 0.95
N LEU A 98 14.01 12.67 0.16
CA LEU A 98 14.73 11.46 0.54
C LEU A 98 16.20 11.76 0.90
N ALA A 99 16.88 12.61 0.12
CA ALA A 99 18.26 12.97 0.39
C ALA A 99 18.41 13.77 1.70
N ARG A 100 17.52 14.75 1.95
CA ARG A 100 17.65 15.65 3.10
C ARG A 100 17.10 15.11 4.40
N GLN A 101 16.00 14.38 4.35
CA GLN A 101 15.31 13.92 5.56
C GLN A 101 15.73 12.52 5.97
N ASP A 102 16.02 11.65 5.00
CA ASP A 102 16.34 10.24 5.25
C ASP A 102 17.82 9.90 4.98
N GLY A 103 18.62 10.85 4.47
CA GLY A 103 20.03 10.63 4.12
C GLY A 103 20.22 9.62 2.99
N ARG A 104 19.17 9.34 2.19
CA ARG A 104 19.24 8.38 1.09
C ARG A 104 19.99 8.95 -0.10
N ARG A 105 20.69 8.07 -0.82
CA ARG A 105 21.39 8.44 -2.05
C ARG A 105 20.39 8.54 -3.20
N THR A 106 20.26 9.74 -3.76
CA THR A 106 19.34 10.02 -4.86
C THR A 106 20.10 10.48 -6.09
N TYR A 107 19.58 10.16 -7.27
CA TYR A 107 20.14 10.55 -8.55
C TYR A 107 19.08 11.19 -9.43
N VAL A 108 19.43 12.30 -10.08
CA VAL A 108 18.58 12.99 -11.06
C VAL A 108 19.41 13.25 -12.31
N ALA A 109 18.85 12.95 -13.49
CA ALA A 109 19.42 13.30 -14.79
C ALA A 109 18.37 13.96 -15.67
N ALA A 110 18.63 15.16 -16.16
CA ALA A 110 17.69 15.89 -16.98
C ALA A 110 18.39 16.90 -17.92
N GLY A 111 17.75 17.13 -19.07
CA GLY A 111 18.20 18.14 -20.04
C GLY A 111 17.37 19.44 -20.02
N TRP A 112 16.22 19.44 -19.38
CA TRP A 112 15.34 20.61 -19.29
C TRP A 112 15.67 21.46 -18.06
N ASP A 113 16.08 22.73 -18.31
CA ASP A 113 16.59 23.67 -17.30
C ASP A 113 15.77 23.77 -16.02
N PRO A 114 14.44 24.01 -16.05
CA PRO A 114 13.65 24.23 -14.84
C PRO A 114 13.62 23.02 -13.89
N LEU A 115 13.93 21.83 -14.37
CA LEU A 115 14.02 20.66 -13.50
C LEU A 115 15.23 20.72 -12.57
N VAL A 116 16.36 21.26 -13.04
CA VAL A 116 17.67 21.04 -12.37
C VAL A 116 18.51 22.30 -12.22
N THR A 117 18.11 23.41 -12.83
CA THR A 117 18.82 24.69 -12.74
C THR A 117 17.91 25.79 -12.16
N VAL A 118 18.50 26.92 -11.82
CA VAL A 118 17.73 28.11 -11.33
C VAL A 118 17.00 28.87 -12.44
N ALA A 119 17.13 28.43 -13.69
CA ALA A 119 16.43 29.04 -14.81
C ALA A 119 14.92 28.98 -14.58
N ASN A 120 14.22 30.04 -15.03
CA ASN A 120 12.77 30.18 -14.91
C ASN A 120 12.22 29.88 -13.50
N GLY A 121 12.94 30.26 -12.45
CA GLY A 121 12.49 30.04 -11.06
C GLY A 121 12.66 28.62 -10.51
N GLY A 122 13.33 27.72 -11.24
CA GLY A 122 13.73 26.39 -10.76
C GLY A 122 14.79 26.42 -9.65
N PRO A 123 15.38 25.31 -9.29
CA PRO A 123 15.13 23.98 -9.80
C PRO A 123 13.94 23.28 -9.13
N LEU A 124 13.28 22.40 -9.86
CA LEU A 124 12.30 21.46 -9.28
C LEU A 124 13.02 20.50 -8.34
N PHE A 125 14.08 19.84 -8.81
CA PHE A 125 14.95 18.98 -8.02
C PHE A 125 16.06 19.79 -7.35
N ALA A 126 15.74 20.33 -6.17
CA ALA A 126 16.63 21.31 -5.53
C ALA A 126 17.91 20.72 -4.93
N HIS A 127 17.86 19.47 -4.40
CA HIS A 127 18.98 18.89 -3.65
C HIS A 127 19.06 17.37 -3.79
N PRO A 128 19.13 16.78 -5.00
CA PRO A 128 19.47 15.38 -5.14
C PRO A 128 20.91 15.15 -4.68
N SER A 129 21.24 13.92 -4.23
CA SER A 129 22.63 13.59 -3.84
C SER A 129 23.59 13.62 -5.02
N ARG A 130 23.08 13.32 -6.22
CA ARG A 130 23.82 13.38 -7.48
C ARG A 130 22.95 13.92 -8.59
N LEU A 131 23.52 14.75 -9.43
CA LEU A 131 22.88 15.41 -10.56
C LEU A 131 23.72 15.23 -11.82
N SER A 132 23.09 14.77 -12.92
CA SER A 132 23.61 14.89 -14.29
C SER A 132 22.72 15.88 -15.05
N TYR A 133 23.34 16.86 -15.67
CA TYR A 133 22.68 17.86 -16.48
C TYR A 133 23.37 17.99 -17.84
N SER A 134 22.60 17.94 -18.89
CA SER A 134 23.05 18.19 -20.26
C SER A 134 21.98 19.03 -20.96
N ALA A 135 22.31 20.24 -21.31
CA ALA A 135 21.41 21.09 -22.10
C ALA A 135 21.50 20.73 -23.59
N PRO A 136 20.40 20.83 -24.37
CA PRO A 136 20.47 20.73 -25.80
C PRO A 136 21.36 21.86 -26.38
N ALA A 137 22.20 21.51 -27.34
CA ALA A 137 23.15 22.46 -27.93
C ALA A 137 22.47 23.56 -28.77
N ALA A 138 21.24 23.31 -29.20
CA ALA A 138 20.39 24.23 -29.97
C ALA A 138 18.91 23.88 -29.74
N ASP A 139 18.04 24.81 -30.07
CA ASP A 139 16.58 24.60 -30.02
C ASP A 139 16.11 23.91 -31.32
N THR A 140 16.40 22.63 -31.45
CA THR A 140 16.03 21.77 -32.60
C THR A 140 15.73 20.34 -32.14
N PRO A 141 14.87 19.60 -32.84
CA PRO A 141 14.60 18.19 -32.52
C PRO A 141 15.85 17.33 -32.40
N GLN A 142 16.83 17.52 -33.31
CA GLN A 142 18.08 16.75 -33.28
C GLN A 142 18.93 17.05 -32.03
N ALA A 143 19.02 18.31 -31.62
CA ALA A 143 19.77 18.69 -30.44
C ALA A 143 19.14 18.14 -29.13
N TRP A 144 17.83 17.99 -29.10
CA TRP A 144 17.13 17.34 -28.00
C TRP A 144 17.34 15.80 -28.01
N GLU A 145 17.36 15.18 -29.21
CA GLU A 145 17.75 13.76 -29.32
C GLU A 145 19.19 13.51 -28.84
N ASP A 146 20.12 14.40 -29.20
CA ASP A 146 21.52 14.33 -28.76
C ASP A 146 21.64 14.56 -27.24
N CYS A 147 20.82 15.45 -26.69
CA CYS A 147 20.70 15.68 -25.24
C CYS A 147 20.20 14.43 -24.51
N ASP A 148 19.10 13.83 -24.98
CA ASP A 148 18.55 12.61 -24.40
C ASP A 148 19.55 11.44 -24.48
N GLU A 149 20.36 11.39 -25.55
CA GLU A 149 21.45 10.40 -25.66
C GLU A 149 22.50 10.57 -24.56
N GLN A 150 22.97 11.81 -24.31
CA GLN A 150 23.92 12.11 -23.25
C GLN A 150 23.35 11.81 -21.86
N ILE A 151 22.08 12.16 -21.61
CA ILE A 151 21.38 11.82 -20.37
C ILE A 151 21.31 10.30 -20.19
N THR A 152 21.04 9.56 -21.27
CA THR A 152 21.00 8.10 -21.25
C THR A 152 22.34 7.48 -20.93
N GLU A 153 23.43 7.96 -21.56
CA GLU A 153 24.79 7.50 -21.29
C GLU A 153 25.19 7.72 -19.83
N ASP A 154 24.88 8.90 -19.28
CA ASP A 154 25.12 9.20 -17.87
C ASP A 154 24.30 8.30 -16.94
N ALA A 155 23.01 8.09 -17.24
CA ALA A 155 22.13 7.22 -16.47
C ALA A 155 22.62 5.76 -16.50
N VAL A 156 22.99 5.25 -17.66
CA VAL A 156 23.59 3.91 -17.82
C VAL A 156 24.83 3.74 -16.95
N ARG A 157 25.73 4.73 -16.98
CA ARG A 157 26.95 4.71 -16.16
C ARG A 157 26.63 4.75 -14.67
N VAL A 158 25.81 5.70 -14.23
CA VAL A 158 25.50 5.91 -12.80
C VAL A 158 24.71 4.73 -12.24
N LEU A 159 23.65 4.30 -12.92
CA LEU A 159 22.82 3.20 -12.47
C LEU A 159 23.53 1.84 -12.55
N GLY A 160 24.51 1.69 -13.45
CA GLY A 160 25.30 0.48 -13.56
C GLY A 160 26.40 0.33 -12.51
N THR A 161 26.96 1.44 -12.01
CA THR A 161 28.16 1.40 -11.15
C THR A 161 27.98 2.01 -9.78
N ASP A 162 27.15 3.06 -9.67
CA ASP A 162 26.92 3.76 -8.40
C ASP A 162 25.73 3.12 -7.66
N ASP A 163 25.39 3.67 -6.50
CA ASP A 163 24.45 3.03 -5.60
C ASP A 163 23.28 3.98 -5.18
N PRO A 164 22.57 4.60 -6.14
CA PRO A 164 21.40 5.39 -5.81
C PRO A 164 20.22 4.50 -5.38
N GLU A 165 19.49 4.94 -4.36
CA GLU A 165 18.29 4.25 -3.87
C GLU A 165 17.03 4.73 -4.60
N ALA A 166 16.98 6.01 -4.96
CA ALA A 166 15.92 6.59 -5.79
C ALA A 166 16.53 7.40 -6.93
N SER A 167 16.01 7.20 -8.15
CA SER A 167 16.53 7.85 -9.35
C SER A 167 15.41 8.43 -10.19
N PHE A 168 15.65 9.57 -10.82
CA PHE A 168 14.80 10.18 -11.83
C PHE A 168 15.62 10.47 -13.09
N VAL A 169 15.15 10.00 -14.23
CA VAL A 169 15.77 10.24 -15.55
C VAL A 169 14.74 10.85 -16.47
N TYR A 170 15.02 12.00 -17.04
CA TYR A 170 14.14 12.73 -17.94
C TYR A 170 14.60 12.64 -19.38
N LEU A 171 13.68 12.33 -20.29
CA LEU A 171 13.85 12.30 -21.72
C LEU A 171 12.84 13.28 -22.36
N GLY A 172 13.33 14.36 -22.97
CA GLY A 172 12.52 15.46 -23.48
C GLY A 172 12.33 15.49 -25.00
N ALA A 173 13.05 14.69 -25.76
CA ALA A 173 13.05 14.74 -27.21
C ALA A 173 11.67 14.48 -27.87
N PRO A 174 10.78 13.62 -27.36
CA PRO A 174 9.45 13.45 -27.95
C PRO A 174 8.61 14.72 -27.89
N ASP A 175 8.57 15.42 -26.74
CA ASP A 175 7.82 16.66 -26.58
C ASP A 175 8.30 17.74 -27.54
N GLU A 176 9.58 17.99 -27.59
CA GLU A 176 10.19 18.99 -28.45
C GLU A 176 10.03 18.62 -29.94
N THR A 177 10.13 17.33 -30.27
CA THR A 177 9.83 16.90 -31.66
C THR A 177 8.38 17.22 -32.05
N ALA A 178 7.44 17.03 -31.11
CA ALA A 178 6.05 17.39 -31.36
C ALA A 178 5.86 18.90 -31.53
N HIS A 179 6.54 19.73 -30.75
CA HIS A 179 6.49 21.18 -30.88
C HIS A 179 6.98 21.67 -32.24
N PHE A 180 8.04 21.10 -32.77
CA PHE A 180 8.61 21.52 -34.06
C PHE A 180 7.89 20.91 -35.28
N LEU A 181 7.45 19.66 -35.18
CA LEU A 181 7.05 18.87 -36.38
C LEU A 181 5.63 18.30 -36.27
N GLY A 182 4.93 18.51 -35.17
CA GLY A 182 3.66 17.88 -34.88
C GLY A 182 3.80 16.38 -34.58
N CYS A 183 2.69 15.75 -34.19
CA CYS A 183 2.66 14.33 -33.83
C CYS A 183 2.57 13.42 -35.09
N GLY A 184 3.55 13.53 -35.99
CA GLY A 184 3.71 12.71 -37.19
C GLY A 184 4.84 11.68 -37.03
N ALA A 185 5.34 11.17 -38.18
CA ALA A 185 6.31 10.08 -38.23
C ALA A 185 7.63 10.37 -37.51
N GLU A 186 8.10 11.62 -37.45
CA GLU A 186 9.31 11.96 -36.67
C GLU A 186 9.05 11.85 -35.18
N TYR A 187 7.91 12.33 -34.69
CA TYR A 187 7.48 12.18 -33.32
C TYR A 187 7.35 10.70 -32.92
N GLU A 188 6.72 9.88 -33.77
CA GLU A 188 6.60 8.44 -33.55
C GLU A 188 7.99 7.79 -33.42
N ARG A 189 8.95 8.19 -34.28
CA ARG A 189 10.35 7.72 -34.18
C ARG A 189 11.04 8.20 -32.90
N SER A 190 10.78 9.42 -32.46
CA SER A 190 11.32 9.93 -31.19
C SER A 190 10.81 9.14 -29.99
N VAL A 191 9.52 8.78 -29.97
CA VAL A 191 8.94 7.91 -28.94
C VAL A 191 9.60 6.52 -28.95
N VAL A 192 9.82 5.91 -30.11
CA VAL A 192 10.53 4.62 -30.22
C VAL A 192 11.96 4.73 -29.72
N ARG A 193 12.70 5.80 -30.06
CA ARG A 193 14.06 6.03 -29.55
C ARG A 193 14.08 6.22 -28.01
N ALA A 194 13.08 6.87 -27.46
CA ALA A 194 12.94 7.00 -26.00
C ALA A 194 12.75 5.62 -25.33
N ASP A 195 11.97 4.71 -25.95
CA ASP A 195 11.84 3.33 -25.47
C ASP A 195 13.16 2.55 -25.58
N GLU A 196 13.93 2.71 -26.67
CA GLU A 196 15.27 2.09 -26.82
C GLU A 196 16.25 2.59 -25.76
N ARG A 197 16.21 3.88 -25.41
CA ARG A 197 16.99 4.48 -24.32
C ARG A 197 16.61 3.89 -22.96
N LEU A 198 15.31 3.78 -22.68
CA LEU A 198 14.80 3.07 -21.51
C LEU A 198 15.37 1.65 -21.45
N GLY A 199 15.36 0.92 -22.56
CA GLY A 199 15.94 -0.43 -22.65
C GLY A 199 17.40 -0.51 -22.21
N ARG A 200 18.22 0.45 -22.65
CA ARG A 200 19.64 0.56 -22.26
C ARG A 200 19.81 0.85 -20.77
N ILE A 201 19.01 1.75 -20.22
CA ILE A 201 19.01 2.07 -18.80
C ILE A 201 18.62 0.84 -17.96
N LEU A 202 17.54 0.15 -18.34
CA LEU A 202 17.11 -1.07 -17.66
C LEU A 202 18.13 -2.22 -17.76
N ALA A 203 18.83 -2.33 -18.90
CA ALA A 203 19.91 -3.29 -19.06
C ALA A 203 21.07 -2.98 -18.10
N ALA A 204 21.47 -1.72 -17.95
CA ALA A 204 22.51 -1.32 -17.00
C ALA A 204 22.13 -1.68 -15.55
N VAL A 205 20.88 -1.46 -15.15
CA VAL A 205 20.36 -1.87 -13.84
C VAL A 205 20.46 -3.39 -13.66
N ARG A 206 20.04 -4.19 -14.64
CA ARG A 206 20.06 -5.66 -14.56
C ARG A 206 21.47 -6.26 -14.53
N HIS A 207 22.45 -5.56 -15.09
CA HIS A 207 23.86 -6.00 -15.13
C HIS A 207 24.68 -5.53 -13.92
N ARG A 208 24.07 -4.92 -12.92
CA ARG A 208 24.75 -4.54 -11.67
C ARG A 208 25.26 -5.76 -10.93
N ALA A 209 26.44 -5.67 -10.32
CA ALA A 209 27.00 -6.76 -9.52
C ALA A 209 26.12 -7.17 -8.32
N GLY A 210 25.35 -6.24 -7.76
CA GLY A 210 24.45 -6.47 -6.62
C GLY A 210 22.96 -6.70 -7.00
N TYR A 211 22.62 -6.85 -8.29
CA TYR A 211 21.23 -6.90 -8.73
C TYR A 211 20.40 -8.00 -8.05
N ASP A 212 21.00 -9.15 -7.80
CA ASP A 212 20.32 -10.29 -7.15
C ASP A 212 19.99 -10.03 -5.66
N ASP A 213 20.70 -9.09 -5.03
CA ASP A 213 20.47 -8.67 -3.64
C ASP A 213 19.60 -7.39 -3.56
N GLU A 214 19.09 -6.93 -4.68
CA GLU A 214 18.27 -5.74 -4.81
C GLU A 214 16.84 -6.08 -5.25
N THR A 215 15.88 -5.21 -4.88
CA THR A 215 14.53 -5.19 -5.44
C THR A 215 14.28 -3.84 -6.08
N TRP A 216 13.95 -3.87 -7.37
CA TRP A 216 13.75 -2.67 -8.17
C TRP A 216 12.27 -2.42 -8.45
N THR A 217 11.84 -1.21 -8.18
CA THR A 217 10.59 -0.66 -8.72
C THR A 217 10.95 0.27 -9.87
N VAL A 218 10.32 0.04 -11.02
CA VAL A 218 10.49 0.87 -12.22
C VAL A 218 9.17 1.55 -12.54
N ILE A 219 9.20 2.88 -12.66
CA ILE A 219 8.07 3.71 -13.06
C ILE A 219 8.46 4.43 -14.34
N VAL A 220 7.66 4.29 -15.39
CA VAL A 220 7.79 5.10 -16.61
C VAL A 220 6.55 5.96 -16.72
N VAL A 221 6.71 7.26 -16.89
CA VAL A 221 5.61 8.20 -16.82
C VAL A 221 5.78 9.30 -17.86
N THR A 222 4.66 9.70 -18.49
CA THR A 222 4.57 10.96 -19.24
C THR A 222 3.74 11.97 -18.45
N ASP A 223 4.00 13.21 -18.67
CA ASP A 223 3.38 14.32 -17.94
C ASP A 223 2.11 14.84 -18.62
N HIS A 224 2.04 14.86 -19.94
CA HIS A 224 0.88 15.23 -20.76
C HIS A 224 0.96 14.62 -22.17
N GLY A 225 -0.07 14.87 -22.98
CA GLY A 225 -0.04 14.61 -24.40
C GLY A 225 -0.02 15.90 -25.21
N HIS A 226 -0.31 15.80 -26.50
CA HIS A 226 -0.30 16.89 -27.47
C HIS A 226 -1.57 16.95 -28.32
N VAL A 227 -1.90 18.09 -28.88
CA VAL A 227 -2.75 18.15 -30.08
C VAL A 227 -1.99 17.62 -31.30
N ARG A 228 -2.69 17.11 -32.33
CA ARG A 228 -2.03 16.46 -33.48
C ARG A 228 -1.06 17.37 -34.23
N ALA A 229 -1.32 18.68 -34.24
CA ALA A 229 -0.45 19.66 -34.88
C ALA A 229 0.83 19.98 -34.12
N GLY A 230 0.99 19.39 -32.91
CA GLY A 230 2.01 19.76 -31.93
C GLY A 230 1.50 20.84 -30.98
N GLY A 231 2.10 20.92 -29.78
CA GLY A 231 1.71 21.84 -28.74
C GLY A 231 0.69 21.24 -27.75
N HIS A 232 0.67 21.84 -26.58
CA HIS A 232 -0.10 21.43 -25.39
C HIS A 232 -0.45 22.67 -24.54
N GLY A 233 -1.01 22.50 -23.36
CA GLY A 233 -1.45 23.61 -22.47
C GLY A 233 -2.96 23.83 -22.54
N GLY A 234 -3.66 23.11 -23.43
CA GLY A 234 -5.09 23.18 -23.60
C GLY A 234 -5.87 22.17 -22.78
N ARG A 235 -7.10 21.88 -23.21
CA ARG A 235 -8.04 21.02 -22.48
C ARG A 235 -8.59 19.87 -23.33
N SER A 236 -7.98 19.58 -24.49
CA SER A 236 -8.39 18.43 -25.28
C SER A 236 -8.07 17.12 -24.57
N GLY A 237 -8.87 16.08 -24.81
CA GLY A 237 -8.59 14.76 -24.25
C GLY A 237 -7.19 14.25 -24.60
N ALA A 238 -6.70 14.56 -25.81
CA ALA A 238 -5.37 14.15 -26.27
C ALA A 238 -4.22 14.81 -25.49
N GLU A 239 -4.40 16.05 -25.01
CA GLU A 239 -3.43 16.73 -24.16
C GLU A 239 -3.51 16.26 -22.71
N ARG A 240 -4.73 15.98 -22.21
CA ARG A 240 -4.98 15.62 -20.82
C ARG A 240 -4.76 14.13 -20.53
N THR A 241 -4.73 13.27 -21.53
CA THR A 241 -4.46 11.85 -21.33
C THR A 241 -2.97 11.57 -21.34
N ALA A 242 -2.40 11.54 -20.15
CA ALA A 242 -1.08 11.03 -19.86
C ALA A 242 -1.12 9.51 -19.56
N TRP A 243 0.00 8.91 -19.14
CA TRP A 243 0.05 7.51 -18.76
C TRP A 243 1.17 7.23 -17.78
N VAL A 244 1.01 6.13 -17.03
CA VAL A 244 2.03 5.58 -16.13
C VAL A 244 2.13 4.08 -16.36
N ALA A 245 3.35 3.58 -16.60
CA ALA A 245 3.68 2.16 -16.50
C ALA A 245 4.50 1.94 -15.22
N CYS A 246 4.21 0.89 -14.47
CA CYS A 246 4.93 0.59 -13.25
C CYS A 246 5.08 -0.91 -13.05
N SER A 247 6.27 -1.33 -12.60
CA SER A 247 6.56 -2.70 -12.16
C SER A 247 7.40 -2.68 -10.89
N GLY A 248 7.28 -3.70 -10.07
CA GLY A 248 8.05 -3.83 -8.84
C GLY A 248 7.42 -4.82 -7.87
N PRO A 249 8.07 -5.12 -6.73
CA PRO A 249 7.58 -6.13 -5.79
C PRO A 249 6.21 -5.79 -5.20
N ASP A 250 5.90 -4.49 -5.07
CA ASP A 250 4.67 -3.99 -4.47
C ASP A 250 3.54 -3.78 -5.51
N VAL A 251 3.76 -4.20 -6.77
CA VAL A 251 2.82 -4.06 -7.89
C VAL A 251 2.44 -5.44 -8.42
N THR A 252 1.14 -5.73 -8.48
CA THR A 252 0.66 -7.01 -9.00
C THR A 252 0.65 -7.02 -10.52
N ALA A 253 1.43 -7.92 -11.15
CA ALA A 253 1.49 -8.05 -12.60
C ALA A 253 0.11 -8.30 -13.23
N GLY A 254 -0.20 -7.57 -14.29
CA GLY A 254 -1.47 -7.65 -15.03
C GLY A 254 -2.67 -7.03 -14.31
N ARG A 255 -2.44 -6.33 -13.19
CA ARG A 255 -3.51 -5.66 -12.44
C ARG A 255 -3.24 -4.15 -12.36
N THR A 256 -4.03 -3.38 -13.09
CA THR A 256 -4.03 -1.92 -12.95
C THR A 256 -4.73 -1.53 -11.64
N PRO A 257 -4.16 -0.63 -10.83
CA PRO A 257 -4.84 -0.05 -9.68
C PRO A 257 -6.16 0.62 -10.09
N ASP A 258 -7.15 0.63 -9.18
CA ASP A 258 -8.47 1.22 -9.46
C ASP A 258 -8.40 2.71 -9.81
N ARG A 259 -7.32 3.37 -9.38
CA ARG A 259 -7.01 4.76 -9.69
C ARG A 259 -5.50 4.94 -9.82
N VAL A 260 -5.07 5.63 -10.88
CA VAL A 260 -3.69 6.08 -11.08
C VAL A 260 -3.71 7.56 -11.45
N ARG A 261 -2.95 8.38 -10.72
CA ARG A 261 -2.81 9.82 -10.97
C ARG A 261 -1.33 10.23 -10.89
N HIS A 262 -1.00 11.42 -11.40
CA HIS A 262 0.36 11.96 -11.38
C HIS A 262 0.93 12.08 -9.96
N GLU A 263 0.16 12.61 -9.02
CA GLU A 263 0.56 12.75 -7.62
C GLU A 263 0.83 11.40 -6.94
N ASP A 264 0.31 10.30 -7.47
CA ASP A 264 0.52 8.96 -6.91
C ASP A 264 1.96 8.45 -7.14
N VAL A 265 2.69 8.99 -8.14
CA VAL A 265 4.06 8.60 -8.47
C VAL A 265 5.01 8.81 -7.28
N ALA A 266 5.09 10.03 -6.73
CA ALA A 266 5.96 10.30 -5.59
C ALA A 266 5.56 9.49 -4.36
N ALA A 267 4.25 9.32 -4.12
CA ALA A 267 3.74 8.49 -3.01
C ALA A 267 4.19 7.03 -3.17
N HIS A 268 4.18 6.50 -4.40
CA HIS A 268 4.66 5.14 -4.67
C HIS A 268 6.17 5.01 -4.54
N VAL A 269 6.96 6.03 -4.92
CA VAL A 269 8.41 6.05 -4.70
C VAL A 269 8.75 5.85 -3.22
N TYR A 270 8.05 6.54 -2.30
CA TYR A 270 8.27 6.36 -0.87
C TYR A 270 7.89 4.95 -0.42
N ALA A 271 6.72 4.46 -0.80
CA ALA A 271 6.24 3.13 -0.42
C ALA A 271 7.17 2.01 -0.94
N ALA A 272 7.61 2.10 -2.19
CA ALA A 272 8.52 1.14 -2.81
C ALA A 272 9.89 1.06 -2.10
N LEU A 273 10.33 2.15 -1.48
CA LEU A 273 11.52 2.19 -0.62
C LEU A 273 11.25 1.72 0.83
N GLY A 274 10.05 1.22 1.13
CA GLY A 274 9.66 0.83 2.46
C GLY A 274 9.46 2.02 3.42
N ARG A 275 9.24 3.22 2.88
CA ARG A 275 9.06 4.45 3.64
C ARG A 275 7.57 4.80 3.73
N THR A 276 7.03 4.83 4.93
CA THR A 276 5.72 5.43 5.16
C THR A 276 5.84 6.95 5.04
N ALA A 277 5.02 7.56 4.18
CA ALA A 277 5.00 9.02 4.05
C ALA A 277 4.57 9.67 5.36
N ASP A 278 5.28 10.71 5.79
CA ASP A 278 4.90 11.47 6.96
C ASP A 278 3.61 12.25 6.66
N ARG A 279 2.61 12.15 7.54
CA ARG A 279 1.33 12.87 7.40
C ARG A 279 1.51 14.39 7.27
N HIS A 280 2.59 14.95 7.82
CA HIS A 280 2.90 16.38 7.69
C HIS A 280 3.34 16.78 6.28
N TRP A 281 3.69 15.82 5.42
CA TRP A 281 3.96 16.10 4.01
C TRP A 281 2.70 16.43 3.23
N THR A 282 1.53 16.09 3.76
CA THR A 282 0.21 16.36 3.18
C THR A 282 0.13 15.96 1.70
N LEU A 283 0.68 14.79 1.34
CA LEU A 283 0.61 14.27 -0.02
C LEU A 283 -0.86 14.13 -0.45
N ASP A 284 -1.14 14.41 -1.73
CA ASP A 284 -2.44 14.15 -2.36
C ASP A 284 -2.45 12.80 -3.06
N GLY A 285 -1.25 12.32 -3.40
CA GLY A 285 -1.02 11.03 -4.02
C GLY A 285 -1.09 9.87 -3.03
N ARG A 286 -1.37 8.68 -3.58
CA ARG A 286 -1.38 7.39 -2.87
C ARG A 286 -0.52 6.39 -3.62
N PRO A 287 0.15 5.44 -2.93
CA PRO A 287 0.91 4.39 -3.60
C PRO A 287 0.05 3.56 -4.57
N PHE A 288 0.67 3.03 -5.63
CA PHE A 288 0.02 2.11 -6.58
C PHE A 288 -0.30 0.74 -6.00
N THR A 289 0.10 0.47 -4.77
CA THR A 289 -0.23 -0.77 -4.05
C THR A 289 -1.74 -0.92 -3.92
N ALA A 290 -2.24 -2.11 -4.16
CA ALA A 290 -3.65 -2.39 -3.99
C ALA A 290 -4.05 -2.18 -2.53
N ALA A 291 -5.07 -1.36 -2.27
CA ALA A 291 -5.73 -1.35 -0.97
C ALA A 291 -6.34 -2.75 -0.72
N PRO A 292 -6.48 -3.19 0.54
CA PRO A 292 -7.27 -4.37 0.80
C PRO A 292 -8.66 -4.16 0.20
N ARG A 293 -9.19 -5.18 -0.48
CA ARG A 293 -10.53 -5.10 -1.05
C ARG A 293 -11.61 -5.30 0.00
N ALA A 294 -11.24 -5.84 1.17
CA ALA A 294 -12.04 -5.89 2.38
C ALA A 294 -11.14 -6.09 3.60
N VAL A 295 -11.63 -5.67 4.78
CA VAL A 295 -11.02 -6.00 6.08
C VAL A 295 -12.01 -6.83 6.88
N LEU A 296 -11.58 -8.02 7.32
CA LEU A 296 -12.37 -8.98 8.08
C LEU A 296 -11.86 -9.00 9.52
N PHE A 297 -12.64 -8.45 10.44
CA PHE A 297 -12.25 -8.41 11.84
C PHE A 297 -12.80 -9.61 12.60
N ASP A 298 -11.97 -10.22 13.44
CA ASP A 298 -12.46 -10.89 14.62
C ASP A 298 -13.06 -9.88 15.60
N MET A 299 -13.84 -10.34 16.54
CA MET A 299 -14.59 -9.50 17.49
C MET A 299 -13.93 -9.44 18.87
N ASP A 300 -13.85 -10.60 19.50
CA ASP A 300 -13.52 -10.75 20.92
C ASP A 300 -12.02 -10.66 21.15
N GLY A 301 -11.54 -9.69 21.91
CA GLY A 301 -10.10 -9.44 22.07
C GLY A 301 -9.47 -8.67 20.90
N THR A 302 -10.16 -8.53 19.76
CA THR A 302 -9.69 -7.80 18.56
C THR A 302 -10.32 -6.39 18.48
N LEU A 303 -11.62 -6.27 18.34
CA LEU A 303 -12.33 -4.98 18.30
C LEU A 303 -12.82 -4.52 19.66
N VAL A 304 -13.17 -5.46 20.53
CA VAL A 304 -13.73 -5.18 21.86
C VAL A 304 -13.04 -6.04 22.92
N ASP A 305 -12.96 -5.51 24.16
CA ASP A 305 -12.43 -6.23 25.32
C ASP A 305 -13.53 -7.03 26.02
N THR A 306 -13.99 -8.08 25.40
CA THR A 306 -15.00 -9.00 25.96
C THR A 306 -14.39 -10.02 26.92
N GLU A 307 -13.10 -10.30 26.84
CA GLU A 307 -12.44 -11.26 27.71
C GLU A 307 -12.37 -10.77 29.16
N SER A 308 -12.06 -9.49 29.37
CA SER A 308 -12.11 -8.90 30.69
C SER A 308 -13.53 -8.92 31.28
N LEU A 309 -14.56 -8.72 30.44
CA LEU A 309 -15.96 -8.83 30.86
C LEU A 309 -16.35 -10.27 31.20
N TRP A 310 -15.85 -11.24 30.41
CA TRP A 310 -16.06 -12.66 30.69
C TRP A 310 -15.46 -13.05 32.05
N TRP A 311 -14.18 -12.72 32.29
CA TRP A 311 -13.53 -12.97 33.58
C TRP A 311 -14.31 -12.37 34.74
N GLN A 312 -14.71 -11.10 34.66
CA GLN A 312 -15.49 -10.43 35.70
C GLN A 312 -16.84 -11.11 35.94
N THR A 313 -17.49 -11.57 34.88
CA THR A 313 -18.78 -12.27 34.97
C THR A 313 -18.65 -13.59 35.70
N VAL A 314 -17.62 -14.38 35.35
CA VAL A 314 -17.33 -15.66 35.99
C VAL A 314 -16.92 -15.45 37.44
N ALA A 315 -16.04 -14.46 37.72
CA ALA A 315 -15.59 -14.15 39.07
C ALA A 315 -16.75 -13.74 39.99
N ALA A 316 -17.68 -12.93 39.49
CA ALA A 316 -18.87 -12.54 40.26
C ALA A 316 -19.75 -13.76 40.62
N LEU A 317 -19.97 -14.67 39.66
CA LEU A 317 -20.75 -15.89 39.94
C LEU A 317 -19.99 -16.84 40.88
N ALA A 318 -18.67 -17.00 40.70
CA ALA A 318 -17.82 -17.80 41.59
C ALA A 318 -17.88 -17.29 43.04
N GLN A 319 -17.78 -15.99 43.23
CA GLN A 319 -17.85 -15.36 44.56
C GLN A 319 -19.21 -15.60 45.23
N GLU A 320 -20.32 -15.51 44.48
CA GLU A 320 -21.66 -15.84 45.00
C GLU A 320 -21.76 -17.33 45.40
N LEU A 321 -20.99 -18.22 44.77
CA LEU A 321 -20.92 -19.64 45.08
C LEU A 321 -19.86 -19.96 46.16
N GLY A 322 -19.17 -18.95 46.72
CA GLY A 322 -18.22 -19.10 47.80
C GLY A 322 -16.78 -19.42 47.37
N HIS A 323 -16.45 -19.20 46.09
CA HIS A 323 -15.09 -19.38 45.54
C HIS A 323 -14.56 -18.04 44.99
N GLU A 324 -13.31 -17.71 45.38
CA GLU A 324 -12.60 -16.54 44.83
C GLU A 324 -11.67 -17.01 43.72
N LEU A 325 -11.93 -16.54 42.47
CA LEU A 325 -11.09 -16.88 41.34
C LEU A 325 -9.71 -16.25 41.45
N GLY A 326 -8.69 -17.04 41.13
CA GLY A 326 -7.28 -16.64 41.12
C GLY A 326 -6.54 -17.06 39.88
N ASP A 327 -5.21 -16.86 39.86
CA ASP A 327 -4.36 -17.22 38.72
C ASP A 327 -4.45 -18.71 38.32
N ALA A 328 -4.77 -19.57 39.23
CA ALA A 328 -4.93 -21.01 38.99
C ALA A 328 -6.17 -21.33 38.14
N ASP A 329 -7.18 -20.45 38.15
CA ASP A 329 -8.44 -20.63 37.42
C ASP A 329 -8.35 -20.08 35.98
N LEU A 330 -7.37 -19.19 35.69
CA LEU A 330 -7.23 -18.57 34.37
C LEU A 330 -7.29 -19.56 33.20
N PRO A 331 -6.57 -20.71 33.21
CA PRO A 331 -6.59 -21.65 32.10
C PRO A 331 -7.94 -22.38 31.89
N ALA A 332 -8.80 -22.38 32.90
CA ALA A 332 -10.11 -23.01 32.87
C ALA A 332 -11.25 -22.01 32.51
N VAL A 333 -10.95 -20.70 32.53
CA VAL A 333 -11.93 -19.64 32.28
C VAL A 333 -11.67 -18.91 30.96
N LEU A 334 -10.41 -18.46 30.73
CA LEU A 334 -10.10 -17.67 29.54
C LEU A 334 -9.85 -18.58 28.33
N GLY A 335 -10.47 -18.23 27.20
CA GLY A 335 -10.37 -18.99 25.96
C GLY A 335 -11.08 -20.36 26.01
N ARG A 336 -11.99 -20.57 26.94
CA ARG A 336 -12.77 -21.80 27.10
C ARG A 336 -14.25 -21.57 26.75
N SER A 337 -14.90 -22.68 26.42
CA SER A 337 -16.35 -22.63 26.22
C SER A 337 -17.08 -22.33 27.54
N VAL A 338 -18.27 -21.75 27.45
CA VAL A 338 -19.12 -21.50 28.62
C VAL A 338 -19.41 -22.80 29.39
N HIS A 339 -19.52 -23.93 28.68
CA HIS A 339 -19.78 -25.25 29.28
C HIS A 339 -18.56 -25.75 30.09
N ASP A 340 -17.32 -25.58 29.54
CA ASP A 340 -16.10 -25.97 30.25
C ASP A 340 -15.90 -25.11 31.51
N THR A 341 -16.14 -23.80 31.40
CA THR A 341 -16.08 -22.87 32.52
C THR A 341 -17.13 -23.17 33.58
N ALA A 342 -18.35 -23.54 33.17
CA ALA A 342 -19.40 -23.95 34.11
C ALA A 342 -19.09 -25.26 34.82
N ALA A 343 -18.48 -26.22 34.13
CA ALA A 343 -17.99 -27.46 34.74
C ALA A 343 -16.88 -27.18 35.76
N HIS A 344 -15.92 -26.31 35.40
CA HIS A 344 -14.88 -25.89 36.33
C HIS A 344 -15.46 -25.23 37.59
N LEU A 345 -16.41 -24.28 37.45
CA LEU A 345 -17.08 -23.66 38.57
C LEU A 345 -17.82 -24.68 39.46
N HIS A 346 -18.49 -25.64 38.85
CA HIS A 346 -19.15 -26.74 39.59
C HIS A 346 -18.13 -27.48 40.47
N ASP A 347 -16.98 -27.84 39.88
CA ASP A 347 -15.94 -28.61 40.57
C ASP A 347 -15.26 -27.83 41.72
N VAL A 348 -14.87 -26.57 41.46
CA VAL A 348 -14.13 -25.76 42.46
C VAL A 348 -15.03 -25.23 43.55
N THR A 349 -16.33 -25.00 43.29
CA THR A 349 -17.27 -24.47 44.31
C THR A 349 -17.95 -25.57 45.11
N GLY A 350 -17.98 -26.82 44.59
CA GLY A 350 -18.75 -27.92 45.20
C GLY A 350 -20.25 -27.61 45.28
N THR A 351 -20.76 -26.69 44.44
CA THR A 351 -22.16 -26.30 44.42
C THR A 351 -23.07 -27.47 44.03
N GLY A 352 -24.24 -27.57 44.61
CA GLY A 352 -25.27 -28.53 44.18
C GLY A 352 -26.00 -28.14 42.89
N ARG A 353 -25.55 -27.06 42.19
CA ARG A 353 -26.14 -26.63 40.91
C ARG A 353 -25.50 -27.40 39.75
N GLU A 354 -26.33 -27.91 38.84
CA GLU A 354 -25.87 -28.62 37.65
C GLU A 354 -25.06 -27.71 36.72
N PRO A 355 -23.97 -28.17 36.07
CA PRO A 355 -23.15 -27.38 35.15
C PRO A 355 -23.95 -26.71 34.05
N ALA A 356 -24.97 -27.38 33.48
CA ALA A 356 -25.85 -26.77 32.47
C ALA A 356 -26.60 -25.53 32.98
N GLY A 357 -27.03 -25.54 34.26
CA GLY A 357 -27.66 -24.41 34.88
C GLY A 357 -26.72 -23.25 35.15
N LEU A 358 -25.45 -23.54 35.48
CA LEU A 358 -24.38 -22.54 35.63
C LEU A 358 -24.01 -21.95 34.26
N ALA A 359 -23.95 -22.75 33.21
CA ALA A 359 -23.69 -22.27 31.85
C ALA A 359 -24.75 -21.28 31.38
N ALA A 360 -26.05 -21.64 31.53
CA ALA A 360 -27.15 -20.75 31.18
C ALA A 360 -27.15 -19.43 31.99
N GLU A 361 -26.71 -19.47 33.24
CA GLU A 361 -26.57 -18.28 34.10
C GLU A 361 -25.41 -17.42 33.62
N LEU A 362 -24.26 -18.01 33.29
CA LEU A 362 -23.09 -17.31 32.76
C LEU A 362 -23.42 -16.62 31.43
N ASP A 363 -24.05 -17.33 30.49
CA ASP A 363 -24.48 -16.75 29.19
C ASP A 363 -25.37 -15.52 29.39
N ARG A 364 -26.37 -15.62 30.28
CA ARG A 364 -27.29 -14.52 30.55
C ARG A 364 -26.55 -13.31 31.16
N ARG A 365 -25.67 -13.56 32.15
CA ARG A 365 -24.92 -12.48 32.82
C ARG A 365 -23.91 -11.86 31.88
N PHE A 366 -23.22 -12.67 31.10
CA PHE A 366 -22.24 -12.20 30.12
C PHE A 366 -22.90 -11.32 29.06
N LEU A 367 -24.03 -11.79 28.49
CA LEU A 367 -24.79 -10.98 27.53
C LEU A 367 -25.20 -9.62 28.12
N ALA A 368 -25.69 -9.59 29.38
CA ALA A 368 -26.03 -8.34 30.07
C ALA A 368 -24.79 -7.44 30.24
N ALA A 369 -23.66 -8.02 30.66
CA ALA A 369 -22.40 -7.28 30.82
C ALA A 369 -21.91 -6.69 29.49
N VAL A 370 -21.98 -7.46 28.39
CA VAL A 370 -21.64 -6.98 27.06
C VAL A 370 -22.54 -5.82 26.63
N GLN A 371 -23.86 -5.92 26.88
CA GLN A 371 -24.81 -4.85 26.52
C GLN A 371 -24.55 -3.53 27.26
N GLU A 372 -24.08 -3.60 28.50
CA GLU A 372 -23.91 -2.43 29.36
C GLU A 372 -22.49 -1.83 29.33
N ARG A 373 -21.47 -2.65 29.12
CA ARG A 373 -20.08 -2.29 29.43
C ARG A 373 -19.07 -2.60 28.35
N THR A 374 -19.50 -2.93 27.11
CA THR A 374 -18.57 -3.17 26.01
C THR A 374 -17.72 -1.93 25.74
N VAL A 375 -16.40 -2.11 25.73
CA VAL A 375 -15.42 -1.07 25.41
C VAL A 375 -14.64 -1.50 24.16
N ALA A 376 -14.55 -0.60 23.21
CA ALA A 376 -13.71 -0.82 22.02
C ALA A 376 -12.21 -0.84 22.41
N ARG A 377 -11.46 -1.70 21.76
CA ARG A 377 -10.00 -1.73 21.95
C ARG A 377 -9.33 -0.50 21.34
N PRO A 378 -8.14 -0.11 21.84
CA PRO A 378 -7.40 1.03 21.32
C PRO A 378 -7.16 0.95 19.81
N GLY A 379 -7.54 2.00 19.07
CA GLY A 379 -7.43 2.09 17.63
C GLY A 379 -8.55 1.41 16.83
N ALA A 380 -9.46 0.66 17.46
CA ALA A 380 -10.51 -0.08 16.75
C ALA A 380 -11.54 0.86 16.08
N VAL A 381 -12.04 1.85 16.80
CA VAL A 381 -13.03 2.80 16.26
C VAL A 381 -12.40 3.67 15.19
N GLU A 382 -11.19 4.16 15.42
CA GLU A 382 -10.44 4.99 14.48
C GLU A 382 -10.17 4.26 13.16
N LEU A 383 -9.84 2.96 13.24
CA LEU A 383 -9.63 2.12 12.05
C LEU A 383 -10.95 1.85 11.31
N LEU A 384 -12.04 1.57 12.03
CA LEU A 384 -13.37 1.41 11.44
C LEU A 384 -13.85 2.70 10.75
N ASP A 385 -13.64 3.87 11.37
CA ASP A 385 -13.96 5.19 10.80
C ASP A 385 -13.13 5.46 9.54
N LEU A 386 -11.87 5.06 9.54
CA LEU A 386 -10.99 5.16 8.37
C LEU A 386 -11.54 4.32 7.20
N LEU A 387 -11.82 3.04 7.45
CA LEU A 387 -12.27 2.10 6.41
C LEU A 387 -13.62 2.54 5.82
N GLU A 388 -14.56 3.03 6.66
CA GLU A 388 -15.83 3.59 6.23
C GLU A 388 -15.63 4.81 5.32
N ARG A 389 -14.81 5.77 5.73
CA ARG A 389 -14.50 6.98 4.96
C ARG A 389 -13.83 6.68 3.61
N GLU A 390 -12.98 5.66 3.57
CA GLU A 390 -12.25 5.24 2.37
C GLU A 390 -13.04 4.24 1.52
N GLY A 391 -14.25 3.87 1.95
CA GLY A 391 -15.13 2.94 1.22
C GLY A 391 -14.61 1.51 1.13
N VAL A 392 -13.75 1.08 2.09
CA VAL A 392 -13.24 -0.29 2.17
C VAL A 392 -14.28 -1.15 2.90
N PRO A 393 -14.81 -2.22 2.26
CA PRO A 393 -15.79 -3.11 2.90
C PRO A 393 -15.23 -3.78 4.15
N VAL A 394 -16.07 -3.88 5.19
CA VAL A 394 -15.71 -4.47 6.48
C VAL A 394 -16.63 -5.66 6.79
N GLY A 395 -16.04 -6.77 7.23
CA GLY A 395 -16.75 -7.93 7.77
C GLY A 395 -16.40 -8.17 9.24
N LEU A 396 -17.34 -8.72 10.00
CA LEU A 396 -17.14 -9.18 11.37
C LEU A 396 -17.28 -10.71 11.43
N VAL A 397 -16.27 -11.39 11.95
CA VAL A 397 -16.16 -12.86 11.97
C VAL A 397 -15.81 -13.34 13.39
N SER A 398 -16.77 -13.84 14.14
CA SER A 398 -16.56 -14.23 15.54
C SER A 398 -16.97 -15.68 15.81
N ALA A 399 -16.31 -16.29 16.78
CA ALA A 399 -16.72 -17.56 17.39
C ALA A 399 -17.77 -17.40 18.50
N SER A 400 -18.25 -16.18 18.74
CA SER A 400 -19.30 -15.89 19.70
C SER A 400 -20.70 -16.06 19.11
N PRO A 401 -21.70 -16.40 19.94
CA PRO A 401 -23.10 -16.50 19.51
C PRO A 401 -23.64 -15.19 18.92
N ARG A 402 -24.59 -15.30 18.00
CA ARG A 402 -25.25 -14.17 17.33
C ARG A 402 -25.76 -13.10 18.33
N SER A 403 -26.32 -13.51 19.47
CA SER A 403 -26.84 -12.61 20.50
C SER A 403 -25.77 -11.71 21.12
N VAL A 404 -24.54 -12.24 21.30
CA VAL A 404 -23.38 -11.48 21.80
C VAL A 404 -22.89 -10.51 20.71
N MET A 405 -22.73 -11.02 19.49
CA MET A 405 -22.33 -10.20 18.34
C MET A 405 -23.31 -9.02 18.11
N ASP A 406 -24.61 -9.26 18.15
CA ASP A 406 -25.62 -8.20 17.98
C ASP A 406 -25.56 -7.14 19.10
N ALA A 407 -25.14 -7.53 20.32
CA ALA A 407 -24.93 -6.59 21.40
C ALA A 407 -23.68 -5.72 21.15
N VAL A 408 -22.58 -6.31 20.69
CA VAL A 408 -21.34 -5.60 20.33
C VAL A 408 -21.57 -4.66 19.13
N LEU A 409 -22.32 -5.09 18.12
CA LEU A 409 -22.65 -4.28 16.94
C LEU A 409 -23.42 -3.00 17.30
N LYS A 410 -24.22 -2.99 18.37
CA LYS A 410 -24.89 -1.76 18.85
C LYS A 410 -23.87 -0.73 19.35
N THR A 411 -22.79 -1.18 19.96
CA THR A 411 -21.73 -0.30 20.47
C THR A 411 -20.80 0.19 19.35
N LEU A 412 -20.40 -0.71 18.42
CA LEU A 412 -19.48 -0.39 17.33
C LEU A 412 -20.17 0.30 16.14
N GLY A 413 -21.50 0.24 16.03
CA GLY A 413 -22.26 0.70 14.88
C GLY A 413 -22.41 -0.38 13.80
N ALA A 414 -23.55 -1.08 13.78
CA ALA A 414 -23.82 -2.19 12.87
C ALA A 414 -23.71 -1.80 11.38
N TYR A 415 -23.98 -0.53 11.04
CA TYR A 415 -23.91 0.01 9.68
C TYR A 415 -22.49 -0.04 9.05
N ARG A 416 -21.47 -0.17 9.86
CA ARG A 416 -20.06 -0.25 9.43
C ARG A 416 -19.71 -1.60 8.80
N PHE A 417 -20.48 -2.65 9.13
CA PHE A 417 -20.20 -4.02 8.73
C PHE A 417 -21.14 -4.45 7.62
N GLN A 418 -20.64 -4.71 6.43
CA GLN A 418 -21.40 -5.19 5.28
C GLN A 418 -21.72 -6.67 5.39
N VAL A 419 -20.94 -7.43 6.17
CA VAL A 419 -21.17 -8.84 6.46
C VAL A 419 -20.80 -9.15 7.91
N THR A 420 -21.56 -10.06 8.51
CA THR A 420 -21.26 -10.60 9.84
C THR A 420 -21.41 -12.12 9.82
N VAL A 421 -20.50 -12.84 10.47
CA VAL A 421 -20.50 -14.30 10.60
C VAL A 421 -20.30 -14.65 12.07
N ALA A 422 -21.33 -15.20 12.72
CA ALA A 422 -21.34 -15.63 14.11
C ALA A 422 -21.13 -17.14 14.25
N GLU A 423 -20.99 -17.62 15.48
CA GLU A 423 -20.91 -19.06 15.79
C GLU A 423 -22.13 -19.80 15.22
N GLY A 424 -21.88 -20.97 14.62
CA GLY A 424 -22.92 -21.86 14.07
C GLY A 424 -23.51 -21.42 12.72
N GLU A 425 -23.04 -20.32 12.13
CA GLU A 425 -23.52 -19.84 10.81
C GLU A 425 -22.70 -20.39 9.63
N THR A 426 -21.67 -21.19 9.92
CA THR A 426 -20.85 -21.89 8.94
C THR A 426 -20.75 -23.37 9.29
N PRO A 427 -20.44 -24.25 8.29
CA PRO A 427 -20.32 -25.70 8.53
C PRO A 427 -19.28 -26.07 9.58
N ALA A 428 -18.17 -25.33 9.65
CA ALA A 428 -17.13 -25.49 10.66
C ALA A 428 -16.75 -24.14 11.25
N THR A 429 -16.29 -24.14 12.51
CA THR A 429 -15.84 -22.95 13.24
C THR A 429 -14.32 -22.79 13.15
N LYS A 430 -13.78 -21.64 13.58
CA LYS A 430 -12.33 -21.45 13.76
C LYS A 430 -11.75 -22.62 14.58
N PRO A 431 -10.63 -23.25 14.19
CA PRO A 431 -9.63 -22.81 13.22
C PRO A 431 -9.90 -23.23 11.74
N ALA A 432 -11.08 -23.81 11.41
CA ALA A 432 -11.42 -24.07 10.02
C ALA A 432 -11.56 -22.77 9.22
N PRO A 433 -11.28 -22.75 7.90
CA PRO A 433 -11.34 -21.55 7.08
C PRO A 433 -12.75 -21.03 6.81
N ASP A 434 -13.77 -21.83 7.08
CA ASP A 434 -15.17 -21.61 6.69
C ASP A 434 -15.70 -20.21 7.07
N PRO A 435 -15.49 -19.67 8.29
CA PRO A 435 -16.01 -18.35 8.65
C PRO A 435 -15.42 -17.22 7.81
N TYR A 436 -14.12 -17.24 7.55
CA TYR A 436 -13.46 -16.22 6.72
C TYR A 436 -13.79 -16.37 5.24
N LEU A 437 -13.91 -17.60 4.74
CA LEU A 437 -14.38 -17.88 3.38
C LEU A 437 -15.81 -17.40 3.17
N ALA A 438 -16.71 -17.63 4.13
CA ALA A 438 -18.09 -17.18 4.08
C ALA A 438 -18.17 -15.64 4.06
N ALA A 439 -17.41 -14.95 4.92
CA ALA A 439 -17.36 -13.49 4.95
C ALA A 439 -16.81 -12.91 3.64
N ALA A 440 -15.67 -13.39 3.15
CA ALA A 440 -15.07 -12.95 1.89
C ALA A 440 -16.01 -13.22 0.69
N GLY A 441 -16.64 -14.41 0.64
CA GLY A 441 -17.60 -14.78 -0.39
C GLY A 441 -18.84 -13.89 -0.40
N SER A 442 -19.38 -13.52 0.75
CA SER A 442 -20.53 -12.62 0.89
C SER A 442 -20.20 -11.20 0.42
N LEU A 443 -18.96 -10.77 0.56
CA LEU A 443 -18.47 -9.49 0.04
C LEU A 443 -18.09 -9.55 -1.46
N GLY A 444 -18.06 -10.73 -2.07
CA GLY A 444 -17.59 -10.92 -3.45
C GLY A 444 -16.10 -10.63 -3.63
N VAL A 445 -15.29 -10.80 -2.57
CA VAL A 445 -13.86 -10.49 -2.55
C VAL A 445 -13.06 -11.78 -2.40
N PRO A 446 -12.02 -12.03 -3.23
CA PRO A 446 -11.11 -13.14 -3.02
C PRO A 446 -10.41 -13.03 -1.65
N PRO A 447 -10.28 -14.13 -0.86
CA PRO A 447 -9.61 -14.08 0.45
C PRO A 447 -8.21 -13.46 0.42
N ALA A 448 -7.42 -13.75 -0.62
CA ALA A 448 -6.08 -13.18 -0.80
C ALA A 448 -6.05 -11.63 -0.98
N ALA A 449 -7.21 -11.02 -1.25
CA ALA A 449 -7.38 -9.58 -1.31
C ALA A 449 -8.03 -9.00 -0.03
N CYS A 450 -8.27 -9.84 0.98
CA CYS A 450 -8.76 -9.46 2.30
C CYS A 450 -7.62 -9.39 3.31
N VAL A 451 -7.67 -8.41 4.21
CA VAL A 451 -6.90 -8.42 5.44
C VAL A 451 -7.79 -8.97 6.55
N ALA A 452 -7.39 -10.05 7.20
CA ALA A 452 -8.02 -10.56 8.40
C ALA A 452 -7.28 -10.00 9.64
N VAL A 453 -8.01 -9.47 10.59
CA VAL A 453 -7.47 -8.94 11.85
C VAL A 453 -7.88 -9.87 12.99
N GLU A 454 -6.93 -10.40 13.72
CA GLU A 454 -7.11 -11.48 14.70
C GLU A 454 -6.21 -11.31 15.92
N ASP A 455 -6.65 -11.84 17.07
CA ASP A 455 -5.93 -11.75 18.34
C ASP A 455 -5.51 -13.10 18.92
N THR A 456 -6.05 -14.22 18.39
CA THR A 456 -5.79 -15.59 18.88
C THR A 456 -5.07 -16.47 17.87
N PRO A 457 -4.24 -17.43 18.31
CA PRO A 457 -3.64 -18.44 17.40
C PRO A 457 -4.67 -19.23 16.60
N VAL A 458 -5.83 -19.52 17.18
CA VAL A 458 -6.93 -20.27 16.54
C VAL A 458 -7.56 -19.47 15.41
N GLY A 459 -7.84 -18.20 15.64
CA GLY A 459 -8.40 -17.30 14.63
C GLY A 459 -7.41 -16.99 13.52
N VAL A 460 -6.15 -16.75 13.87
CA VAL A 460 -5.06 -16.58 12.89
C VAL A 460 -4.96 -17.81 11.97
N ALA A 461 -4.97 -19.03 12.54
CA ALA A 461 -4.94 -20.25 11.74
C ALA A 461 -6.14 -20.35 10.79
N SER A 462 -7.33 -19.94 11.22
CA SER A 462 -8.55 -19.89 10.39
C SER A 462 -8.40 -18.93 9.22
N ALA A 463 -7.93 -17.71 9.48
CA ALA A 463 -7.74 -16.69 8.46
C ALA A 463 -6.65 -17.06 7.44
N GLU A 464 -5.53 -17.65 7.90
CA GLU A 464 -4.46 -18.16 7.03
C GLU A 464 -4.94 -19.34 6.17
N ALA A 465 -5.69 -20.28 6.76
CA ALA A 465 -6.27 -21.39 6.03
C ALA A 465 -7.27 -20.94 4.96
N ALA A 466 -7.96 -19.82 5.18
CA ALA A 466 -8.82 -19.18 4.19
C ALA A 466 -8.02 -18.45 3.08
N GLY A 467 -6.73 -18.25 3.27
CA GLY A 467 -5.86 -17.53 2.32
C GLY A 467 -5.89 -15.99 2.45
N CYS A 468 -6.32 -15.47 3.59
CA CYS A 468 -6.27 -14.04 3.89
C CYS A 468 -4.85 -13.59 4.25
N VAL A 469 -4.55 -12.31 4.01
CA VAL A 469 -3.39 -11.64 4.62
C VAL A 469 -3.75 -11.36 6.08
N VAL A 470 -2.86 -11.72 7.04
CA VAL A 470 -3.20 -11.66 8.45
C VAL A 470 -2.46 -10.54 9.18
N LEU A 471 -3.23 -9.68 9.84
CA LEU A 471 -2.77 -8.80 10.90
C LEU A 471 -3.13 -9.41 12.25
N ALA A 472 -2.14 -9.89 12.97
CA ALA A 472 -2.32 -10.39 14.33
C ALA A 472 -2.09 -9.28 15.37
N VAL A 473 -3.05 -9.10 16.27
CA VAL A 473 -3.01 -8.14 17.40
C VAL A 473 -3.23 -8.92 18.70
N PRO A 474 -2.22 -9.63 19.21
CA PRO A 474 -2.37 -10.58 20.32
C PRO A 474 -3.01 -9.96 21.57
N SER A 475 -4.00 -10.63 22.15
CA SER A 475 -4.66 -10.24 23.41
C SER A 475 -4.13 -11.04 24.61
N LEU A 476 -4.25 -12.36 24.59
CA LEU A 476 -3.93 -13.24 25.71
C LEU A 476 -2.64 -14.05 25.51
N ALA A 477 -2.41 -14.55 24.29
CA ALA A 477 -1.29 -15.43 23.99
C ALA A 477 -0.39 -14.81 22.92
N PRO A 478 0.95 -14.92 23.01
CA PRO A 478 1.84 -14.42 21.98
C PRO A 478 1.63 -15.16 20.67
N ILE A 479 1.59 -14.41 19.56
CA ILE A 479 1.51 -14.94 18.20
C ILE A 479 2.83 -14.61 17.50
N PRO A 480 3.62 -15.60 17.04
CA PRO A 480 4.86 -15.33 16.33
C PRO A 480 4.60 -14.76 14.94
N ALA A 481 5.50 -13.92 14.44
CA ALA A 481 5.50 -13.48 13.06
C ALA A 481 5.77 -14.68 12.12
N ALA A 482 5.16 -14.67 10.95
CA ALA A 482 5.31 -15.71 9.92
C ALA A 482 5.09 -15.09 8.51
N PRO A 483 5.53 -15.75 7.42
CA PRO A 483 5.19 -15.30 6.07
C PRO A 483 3.66 -15.14 5.90
N GLY A 484 3.22 -14.00 5.37
CA GLY A 484 1.78 -13.68 5.21
C GLY A 484 1.10 -13.18 6.49
N ARG A 485 1.82 -13.10 7.62
CA ARG A 485 1.32 -12.62 8.93
C ARG A 485 2.19 -11.50 9.46
N THR A 486 1.57 -10.38 9.78
CA THR A 486 2.22 -9.29 10.50
C THR A 486 1.65 -9.18 11.91
N VAL A 487 2.52 -8.99 12.91
CA VAL A 487 2.11 -8.88 14.32
C VAL A 487 2.30 -7.46 14.81
N ARG A 488 1.27 -6.91 15.46
CA ARG A 488 1.30 -5.60 16.13
C ARG A 488 0.73 -5.70 17.54
N GLY A 489 1.15 -4.79 18.43
CA GLY A 489 0.65 -4.74 19.81
C GLY A 489 -0.73 -4.08 19.93
N SER A 490 -1.17 -3.29 18.94
CA SER A 490 -2.46 -2.60 18.97
C SER A 490 -2.90 -2.18 17.55
N LEU A 491 -4.17 -1.77 17.41
CA LEU A 491 -4.73 -1.21 16.17
C LEU A 491 -4.42 0.30 16.03
N GLU A 492 -3.82 0.92 17.03
CA GLU A 492 -3.50 2.35 17.00
C GLU A 492 -2.51 2.69 15.89
N GLY A 493 -2.77 3.81 15.19
CA GLY A 493 -1.91 4.32 14.13
C GLY A 493 -1.87 3.46 12.86
N ILE A 494 -2.82 2.52 12.69
CA ILE A 494 -3.01 1.84 11.41
C ILE A 494 -3.77 2.78 10.48
N ASP A 495 -3.15 3.10 9.34
CA ASP A 495 -3.76 3.85 8.26
C ASP A 495 -3.90 2.98 6.99
N LEU A 496 -4.53 3.54 5.96
CA LEU A 496 -4.79 2.80 4.73
C LEU A 496 -3.50 2.48 3.97
N ASP A 497 -2.49 3.34 4.04
CA ASP A 497 -1.20 3.13 3.37
C ASP A 497 -0.44 1.98 4.05
N TRP A 498 -0.54 1.89 5.38
CA TRP A 498 -0.01 0.74 6.11
C TRP A 498 -0.72 -0.57 5.73
N LEU A 499 -2.07 -0.55 5.62
CA LEU A 499 -2.83 -1.73 5.16
C LEU A 499 -2.48 -2.12 3.72
N ARG A 500 -2.19 -1.16 2.83
CA ARG A 500 -1.71 -1.41 1.46
C ARG A 500 -0.36 -2.13 1.45
N THR A 501 0.59 -1.65 2.27
CA THR A 501 1.90 -2.32 2.39
C THR A 501 1.78 -3.74 2.93
N LEU A 502 0.85 -3.98 3.85
CA LEU A 502 0.56 -5.31 4.39
C LEU A 502 0.07 -6.28 3.29
N VAL A 503 -0.87 -5.84 2.45
CA VAL A 503 -1.39 -6.65 1.33
C VAL A 503 -0.29 -6.93 0.30
N ALA A 504 0.54 -5.94 -0.02
CA ALA A 504 1.66 -6.11 -0.94
C ALA A 504 2.66 -7.16 -0.42
N ALA A 505 3.05 -7.07 0.85
CA ALA A 505 3.97 -8.03 1.50
C ALA A 505 3.39 -9.45 1.56
N GLY A 506 2.09 -9.60 1.87
CA GLY A 506 1.40 -10.89 1.90
C GLY A 506 1.37 -11.57 0.52
N ASN A 507 1.15 -10.81 -0.54
CA ASN A 507 1.13 -11.32 -1.92
C ASN A 507 2.52 -11.74 -2.43
N ALA A 508 3.60 -11.10 -1.96
CA ALA A 508 4.98 -11.47 -2.29
C ALA A 508 5.43 -12.80 -1.66
N SER A 509 4.75 -13.24 -0.59
CA SER A 509 5.06 -14.46 0.17
C SER A 509 4.23 -15.69 -0.25
N GLY A 510 3.34 -15.56 -1.24
CA GLY A 510 2.50 -16.64 -1.74
C GLY A 510 3.30 -17.75 -2.42
N PRO A 511 2.81 -19.03 -2.41
CA PRO A 511 3.53 -20.16 -2.99
C PRO A 511 3.77 -19.93 -4.48
N LEU A 512 5.03 -20.04 -4.89
CA LEU A 512 5.41 -20.15 -6.31
C LEU A 512 4.51 -21.21 -6.96
N ARG A 513 3.61 -20.78 -7.85
CA ARG A 513 2.86 -21.71 -8.69
C ARG A 513 3.89 -22.50 -9.49
N GLN A 514 4.08 -23.77 -9.12
CA GLN A 514 4.77 -24.72 -9.98
C GLN A 514 3.93 -24.83 -11.26
N GLY A 515 4.41 -24.19 -12.34
CA GLY A 515 3.86 -24.37 -13.67
C GLY A 515 4.14 -25.81 -14.10
N GLY A 516 3.06 -26.56 -14.36
CA GLY A 516 3.09 -27.79 -15.12
C GLY A 516 2.93 -27.48 -16.61
#